data_abb7df7a62868a71ee7687adc6e7d6aa
#
_entry.id   abb7df7a62868a71ee7687adc6e7d6aa
#
_cell.length_a   1.000
_cell.length_b   1.000
_cell.length_c   1.000
_cell.angle_alpha   90.00
_cell.angle_beta   90.00
_cell.angle_gamma   90.00
#
_symmetry.space_group_name_H-M   'P 1'
#
loop_
_entity.id
_entity.type
_entity.pdbx_description
1 polymer ?
#
loop_
_entity_poly.entity_id
_entity_poly.type
_entity_poly.pdbx_seq_one_letter_code
_entity_poly.pdbx_strand_id
1 'polypeptide(L)'
;MMIHAYSEDYLNNAQKILGDMMDYAVNTYEFPPNQFYEMFLVSDVSMQFQTGNPTYVAGKTGCELVKEVIRKSGLLIPELEDEMYLDKSPEYWCGWALAYYQWYTGRSFMKIYHAVSIEEILNMYPVYHEMDISRFVETINEKWDQYLSLIHISEPTRLQLI
;
A
#
# COMPACT_ATOMS: atom_id res chain seq x y z
N MET A 1 -9.99 22.12 0.06
CA MET A 1 -10.32 21.16 -1.01
C MET A 1 -9.30 20.03 -1.00
N MET A 2 -9.76 18.78 -0.98
CA MET A 2 -8.86 17.64 -1.00
C MET A 2 -8.57 17.23 -2.44
N ILE A 3 -7.28 17.07 -2.77
CA ILE A 3 -6.86 16.62 -4.09
C ILE A 3 -6.44 15.15 -3.98
N HIS A 4 -7.12 14.30 -4.73
CA HIS A 4 -6.79 12.89 -4.77
C HIS A 4 -5.56 12.64 -5.64
N ALA A 5 -4.92 11.49 -5.45
CA ALA A 5 -3.67 11.16 -6.14
C ALA A 5 -3.83 11.11 -7.67
N TYR A 6 -4.99 10.64 -8.15
CA TYR A 6 -5.28 10.51 -9.58
C TYR A 6 -6.79 10.42 -9.77
N SER A 7 -7.23 10.28 -11.03
CA SER A 7 -8.65 10.25 -11.36
C SER A 7 -9.39 9.11 -10.65
N GLU A 8 -10.56 9.40 -10.14
CA GLU A 8 -11.42 8.40 -9.49
C GLU A 8 -11.82 7.27 -10.45
N ASP A 9 -11.78 7.52 -11.76
CA ASP A 9 -12.07 6.50 -12.76
C ASP A 9 -11.16 5.27 -12.65
N TYR A 10 -9.96 5.44 -12.10
CA TYR A 10 -9.00 4.35 -11.92
C TYR A 10 -9.08 3.68 -10.55
N LEU A 11 -9.83 4.26 -9.61
CA LEU A 11 -9.80 3.83 -8.22
C LEU A 11 -10.18 2.36 -8.00
N ASN A 12 -11.29 1.93 -8.60
CA ASN A 12 -11.75 0.55 -8.42
C ASN A 12 -10.70 -0.45 -8.93
N ASN A 13 -10.10 -0.18 -10.07
CA ASN A 13 -9.05 -1.04 -10.62
C ASN A 13 -7.81 -1.00 -9.75
N ALA A 14 -7.41 0.18 -9.29
CA ALA A 14 -6.23 0.33 -8.44
C ALA A 14 -6.38 -0.47 -7.14
N GLN A 15 -7.54 -0.38 -6.51
CA GLN A 15 -7.80 -1.14 -5.29
C GLN A 15 -7.71 -2.65 -5.52
N LYS A 16 -8.32 -3.12 -6.60
CA LYS A 16 -8.29 -4.55 -6.95
C LYS A 16 -6.87 -5.00 -7.26
N ILE A 17 -6.14 -4.22 -8.04
CA ILE A 17 -4.78 -4.56 -8.44
C ILE A 17 -3.85 -4.63 -7.22
N LEU A 18 -3.92 -3.65 -6.33
CA LEU A 18 -3.06 -3.65 -5.15
C LEU A 18 -3.46 -4.75 -4.16
N GLY A 19 -4.76 -5.04 -4.07
CA GLY A 19 -5.25 -6.17 -3.30
C GLY A 19 -4.73 -7.49 -3.84
N ASP A 20 -4.86 -7.71 -5.14
CA ASP A 20 -4.35 -8.93 -5.79
C ASP A 20 -2.83 -9.03 -5.64
N MET A 21 -2.11 -7.91 -5.72
CA MET A 21 -0.66 -7.90 -5.55
C MET A 21 -0.27 -8.44 -4.17
N MET A 22 -0.86 -7.90 -3.12
CA MET A 22 -0.53 -8.34 -1.76
C MET A 22 -0.93 -9.79 -1.52
N ASP A 23 -2.11 -10.18 -2.02
CA ASP A 23 -2.61 -11.54 -1.89
C ASP A 23 -1.67 -12.54 -2.58
N TYR A 24 -1.31 -12.26 -3.80
CA TYR A 24 -0.44 -13.13 -4.60
C TYR A 24 0.98 -13.21 -4.00
N ALA A 25 1.52 -12.09 -3.56
CA ALA A 25 2.85 -12.05 -2.97
C ALA A 25 2.95 -12.89 -1.69
N VAL A 26 1.93 -12.83 -0.85
CA VAL A 26 1.94 -13.51 0.45
C VAL A 26 1.45 -14.95 0.33
N ASN A 27 0.38 -15.18 -0.39
CA ASN A 27 -0.27 -16.51 -0.41
C ASN A 27 0.25 -17.44 -1.50
N THR A 28 0.89 -16.92 -2.53
CA THR A 28 1.49 -17.75 -3.59
C THR A 28 3.02 -17.78 -3.48
N TYR A 29 3.66 -16.61 -3.41
CA TYR A 29 5.12 -16.54 -3.28
C TYR A 29 5.59 -16.71 -1.85
N GLU A 30 4.69 -16.65 -0.89
CA GLU A 30 4.98 -16.87 0.54
C GLU A 30 5.96 -15.85 1.13
N PHE A 31 5.98 -14.63 0.61
CA PHE A 31 6.73 -13.56 1.24
C PHE A 31 6.09 -13.15 2.56
N PRO A 32 6.89 -12.84 3.58
CA PRO A 32 6.35 -12.09 4.73
C PRO A 32 5.79 -10.74 4.23
N PRO A 33 4.60 -10.33 4.68
CA PRO A 33 3.96 -9.11 4.14
C PRO A 33 4.82 -7.86 4.20
N ASN A 34 5.47 -7.59 5.32
CA ASN A 34 6.33 -6.41 5.44
C ASN A 34 7.51 -6.47 4.48
N GLN A 35 8.10 -7.65 4.31
CA GLN A 35 9.26 -7.81 3.43
C GLN A 35 8.88 -7.49 1.98
N PHE A 36 7.78 -8.06 1.50
CA PHE A 36 7.35 -7.78 0.13
C PHE A 36 7.00 -6.30 -0.04
N TYR A 37 6.30 -5.74 0.94
CA TYR A 37 5.89 -4.34 0.84
C TYR A 37 7.11 -3.41 0.80
N GLU A 38 8.16 -3.70 1.56
CA GLU A 38 9.40 -2.93 1.51
C GLU A 38 10.07 -3.04 0.14
N MET A 39 10.03 -4.22 -0.48
CA MET A 39 10.52 -4.38 -1.85
C MET A 39 9.72 -3.52 -2.83
N PHE A 40 8.40 -3.51 -2.67
CA PHE A 40 7.51 -2.66 -3.47
C PHE A 40 7.86 -1.19 -3.30
N LEU A 41 8.09 -0.74 -2.09
CA LEU A 41 8.38 0.67 -1.78
C LEU A 41 9.67 1.17 -2.44
N VAL A 42 10.72 0.35 -2.45
CA VAL A 42 12.01 0.77 -3.02
C VAL A 42 12.08 0.56 -4.53
N SER A 43 11.12 -0.14 -5.11
CA SER A 43 11.01 -0.27 -6.55
C SER A 43 10.30 0.95 -7.13
N ASP A 44 10.49 1.22 -8.42
CA ASP A 44 9.75 2.32 -9.05
C ASP A 44 8.28 1.96 -9.32
N VAL A 45 7.89 0.70 -9.08
CA VAL A 45 6.49 0.27 -9.21
C VAL A 45 5.59 1.09 -8.28
N SER A 46 6.00 1.30 -7.03
CA SER A 46 5.21 2.10 -6.10
C SER A 46 5.06 3.54 -6.56
N MET A 47 6.12 4.12 -7.13
CA MET A 47 6.07 5.50 -7.64
C MET A 47 5.17 5.61 -8.85
N GLN A 48 5.23 4.66 -9.78
CA GLN A 48 4.36 4.65 -10.93
C GLN A 48 2.90 4.48 -10.53
N PHE A 49 2.64 3.63 -9.54
CA PHE A 49 1.29 3.39 -9.06
C PHE A 49 0.72 4.62 -8.35
N GLN A 50 1.47 5.18 -7.41
CA GLN A 50 0.96 6.29 -6.58
C GLN A 50 0.73 7.59 -7.36
N THR A 51 1.41 7.76 -8.49
CA THR A 51 1.22 8.93 -9.34
C THR A 51 0.10 8.73 -10.38
N GLY A 52 -0.50 7.55 -10.39
CA GLY A 52 -1.65 7.28 -11.25
C GLY A 52 -1.31 6.94 -12.69
N ASN A 53 -0.11 6.39 -12.95
CA ASN A 53 0.22 5.92 -14.29
C ASN A 53 -0.80 4.85 -14.69
N PRO A 54 -1.62 5.07 -15.75
CA PRO A 54 -2.70 4.15 -16.11
C PRO A 54 -2.24 2.72 -16.38
N THR A 55 -1.02 2.55 -16.86
CA THR A 55 -0.44 1.22 -17.09
C THR A 55 -0.39 0.44 -15.78
N TYR A 56 -0.15 1.10 -14.66
CA TYR A 56 -0.01 0.47 -13.35
C TYR A 56 -1.32 0.40 -12.57
N VAL A 57 -2.09 1.49 -12.57
CA VAL A 57 -3.33 1.51 -11.77
C VAL A 57 -4.51 0.84 -12.47
N ALA A 58 -4.42 0.60 -13.78
CA ALA A 58 -5.52 0.03 -14.55
C ALA A 58 -5.10 -0.94 -15.65
N GLY A 59 -3.81 -1.07 -15.94
CA GLY A 59 -3.33 -1.85 -17.07
C GLY A 59 -2.63 -3.16 -16.72
N LYS A 60 -1.93 -3.22 -15.61
CA LYS A 60 -1.24 -4.43 -15.16
C LYS A 60 -2.06 -5.16 -14.11
N THR A 61 -1.90 -6.48 -14.03
CA THR A 61 -2.53 -7.26 -12.96
C THR A 61 -1.68 -7.21 -11.70
N GLY A 62 -2.28 -7.57 -10.56
CA GLY A 62 -1.53 -7.70 -9.32
C GLY A 62 -0.39 -8.71 -9.43
N CYS A 63 -0.64 -9.83 -10.13
CA CYS A 63 0.39 -10.84 -10.36
C CYS A 63 1.58 -10.27 -11.15
N GLU A 64 1.30 -9.47 -12.18
CA GLU A 64 2.35 -8.82 -12.96
C GLU A 64 3.17 -7.86 -12.11
N LEU A 65 2.52 -7.13 -11.18
CA LEU A 65 3.23 -6.22 -10.29
C LEU A 65 4.17 -6.98 -9.37
N VAL A 66 3.75 -8.11 -8.81
CA VAL A 66 4.62 -8.93 -7.95
C VAL A 66 5.86 -9.35 -8.72
N LYS A 67 5.67 -9.86 -9.93
CA LYS A 67 6.79 -10.33 -10.76
C LYS A 67 7.74 -9.19 -11.12
N GLU A 68 7.21 -8.02 -11.40
CA GLU A 68 8.02 -6.86 -11.70
C GLU A 68 8.83 -6.41 -10.48
N VAL A 69 8.21 -6.37 -9.30
CA VAL A 69 8.91 -6.03 -8.06
C VAL A 69 10.05 -7.01 -7.79
N ILE A 70 9.80 -8.30 -7.96
CA ILE A 70 10.84 -9.32 -7.77
C ILE A 70 12.01 -9.12 -8.72
N ARG A 71 11.71 -8.91 -10.02
CA ARG A 71 12.77 -8.67 -11.01
C ARG A 71 13.62 -7.46 -10.65
N LYS A 72 12.97 -6.37 -10.22
CA LYS A 72 13.66 -5.12 -9.89
C LYS A 72 14.46 -5.20 -8.60
N SER A 73 14.09 -6.14 -7.71
CA SER A 73 14.84 -6.36 -6.47
C SER A 73 16.15 -7.11 -6.69
N GLY A 74 16.29 -7.76 -7.84
CA GLY A 74 17.47 -8.58 -8.12
C GLY A 74 17.45 -9.96 -7.51
N LEU A 75 16.37 -10.35 -6.85
CA LEU A 75 16.24 -11.69 -6.28
C LEU A 75 16.03 -12.72 -7.39
N LEU A 76 16.73 -13.85 -7.27
CA LEU A 76 16.58 -14.96 -8.22
C LEU A 76 15.54 -15.93 -7.69
N ILE A 77 14.28 -15.61 -7.96
CA ILE A 77 13.14 -16.41 -7.54
C ILE A 77 12.44 -16.93 -8.80
N PRO A 78 12.19 -18.25 -8.91
CA PRO A 78 11.48 -18.79 -10.07
C PRO A 78 10.11 -18.16 -10.22
N GLU A 79 9.73 -17.88 -11.47
CA GLU A 79 8.41 -17.33 -11.75
C GLU A 79 7.34 -18.40 -11.50
N LEU A 80 6.30 -18.03 -10.75
CA LEU A 80 5.18 -18.89 -10.46
C LEU A 80 4.01 -18.51 -11.37
N GLU A 81 3.06 -19.45 -11.52
CA GLU A 81 1.86 -19.19 -12.30
C GLU A 81 0.98 -18.14 -11.62
N ASP A 82 0.25 -17.39 -12.43
CA ASP A 82 -0.69 -16.40 -11.91
C ASP A 82 -1.83 -17.13 -11.19
N GLU A 83 -2.18 -16.61 -10.01
CA GLU A 83 -3.31 -17.12 -9.25
C GLU A 83 -4.19 -15.95 -8.80
N MET A 84 -5.51 -16.17 -8.87
CA MET A 84 -6.48 -15.24 -8.34
C MET A 84 -7.39 -16.02 -7.40
N TYR A 85 -7.39 -15.60 -6.13
CA TYR A 85 -8.15 -16.29 -5.12
C TYR A 85 -9.60 -15.79 -5.11
N LEU A 86 -10.56 -16.73 -5.06
CA LEU A 86 -11.97 -16.37 -4.98
C LEU A 86 -12.31 -15.77 -3.62
N ASP A 87 -11.75 -16.34 -2.55
CA ASP A 87 -11.91 -15.82 -1.21
C ASP A 87 -10.86 -14.75 -0.96
N LYS A 88 -11.31 -13.53 -0.69
CA LYS A 88 -10.40 -12.40 -0.45
C LYS A 88 -9.77 -12.51 0.92
N SER A 89 -8.46 -12.61 0.95
CA SER A 89 -7.67 -12.76 2.17
C SER A 89 -7.53 -11.43 2.93
N PRO A 90 -7.06 -11.48 4.19
CA PRO A 90 -6.66 -10.24 4.88
C PRO A 90 -5.62 -9.46 4.11
N GLU A 91 -4.70 -10.13 3.41
CA GLU A 91 -3.68 -9.48 2.58
C GLU A 91 -4.29 -8.73 1.40
N TYR A 92 -5.32 -9.32 0.78
CA TYR A 92 -6.07 -8.62 -0.26
C TYR A 92 -6.70 -7.35 0.30
N TRP A 93 -7.39 -7.46 1.44
CA TRP A 93 -8.01 -6.31 2.05
C TRP A 93 -6.98 -5.22 2.38
N CYS A 94 -5.82 -5.62 2.90
CA CYS A 94 -4.76 -4.69 3.23
C CYS A 94 -4.35 -3.86 2.00
N GLY A 95 -4.08 -4.51 0.88
CA GLY A 95 -3.73 -3.82 -0.36
C GLY A 95 -4.87 -2.95 -0.88
N TRP A 96 -6.09 -3.48 -0.83
CA TRP A 96 -7.28 -2.78 -1.29
C TRP A 96 -7.54 -1.50 -0.49
N ALA A 97 -7.45 -1.60 0.83
CA ALA A 97 -7.67 -0.44 1.72
C ALA A 97 -6.55 0.57 1.60
N LEU A 98 -5.31 0.09 1.48
CA LEU A 98 -4.14 0.96 1.34
C LEU A 98 -4.17 1.75 0.04
N ALA A 99 -4.59 1.11 -1.05
CA ALA A 99 -4.75 1.79 -2.34
C ALA A 99 -5.77 2.93 -2.23
N TYR A 100 -6.88 2.67 -1.54
CA TYR A 100 -7.89 3.70 -1.31
C TYR A 100 -7.31 4.88 -0.51
N TYR A 101 -6.62 4.58 0.59
CA TYR A 101 -6.06 5.63 1.45
C TYR A 101 -5.02 6.47 0.71
N GLN A 102 -4.15 5.83 -0.06
CA GLN A 102 -3.14 6.53 -0.86
C GLN A 102 -3.81 7.44 -1.88
N TRP A 103 -4.81 6.93 -2.60
CA TRP A 103 -5.56 7.73 -3.56
C TRP A 103 -6.28 8.90 -2.88
N TYR A 104 -6.94 8.62 -1.76
CA TYR A 104 -7.77 9.61 -1.06
C TYR A 104 -6.93 10.78 -0.55
N THR A 105 -5.76 10.51 0.01
CA THR A 105 -4.91 11.54 0.62
C THR A 105 -3.85 12.11 -0.30
N GLY A 106 -3.48 11.41 -1.36
CA GLY A 106 -2.39 11.80 -2.24
C GLY A 106 -1.00 11.59 -1.63
N ARG A 107 -0.92 11.03 -0.44
CA ARG A 107 0.36 10.75 0.23
C ARG A 107 1.07 9.58 -0.45
N SER A 108 2.41 9.59 -0.44
CA SER A 108 3.17 8.49 -1.01
C SER A 108 3.05 7.24 -0.14
N PHE A 109 3.18 6.07 -0.77
CA PHE A 109 3.20 4.81 -0.04
C PHE A 109 4.31 4.77 1.02
N MET A 110 5.48 5.32 0.71
CA MET A 110 6.60 5.37 1.64
C MET A 110 6.26 6.17 2.89
N LYS A 111 5.66 7.36 2.73
CA LYS A 111 5.26 8.20 3.87
C LYS A 111 4.20 7.52 4.71
N ILE A 112 3.22 6.88 4.07
CA ILE A 112 2.18 6.14 4.78
C ILE A 112 2.82 5.02 5.62
N TYR A 113 3.78 4.31 5.03
CA TYR A 113 4.46 3.20 5.71
C TYR A 113 5.21 3.66 6.97
N HIS A 114 5.76 4.88 6.95
CA HIS A 114 6.40 5.43 8.14
C HIS A 114 5.41 5.65 9.29
N ALA A 115 4.15 5.92 8.97
CA ALA A 115 3.12 6.16 9.97
C ALA A 115 2.45 4.87 10.44
N VAL A 116 2.32 3.87 9.57
CA VAL A 116 1.63 2.62 9.86
C VAL A 116 2.25 1.48 9.08
N SER A 117 2.60 0.39 9.76
CA SER A 117 3.20 -0.78 9.12
C SER A 117 2.12 -1.66 8.48
N ILE A 118 2.56 -2.55 7.59
CA ILE A 118 1.66 -3.52 6.97
C ILE A 118 1.07 -4.46 8.04
N GLU A 119 1.88 -4.85 9.03
CA GLU A 119 1.39 -5.70 10.11
C GLU A 119 0.28 -5.04 10.90
N GLU A 120 0.41 -3.73 11.18
CA GLU A 120 -0.63 -2.98 11.86
C GLU A 120 -1.93 -2.97 11.05
N ILE A 121 -1.84 -2.79 9.74
CA ILE A 121 -3.01 -2.80 8.87
C ILE A 121 -3.64 -4.19 8.85
N LEU A 122 -2.83 -5.24 8.75
CA LEU A 122 -3.35 -6.61 8.76
C LEU A 122 -4.06 -6.92 10.08
N ASN A 123 -3.55 -6.40 11.20
CA ASN A 123 -4.19 -6.58 12.50
C ASN A 123 -5.54 -5.86 12.60
N MET A 124 -5.80 -4.88 11.75
CA MET A 124 -7.08 -4.19 11.69
C MET A 124 -8.16 -5.01 10.96
N TYR A 125 -7.76 -5.96 10.14
CA TYR A 125 -8.68 -6.69 9.27
C TYR A 125 -9.92 -7.26 9.99
N PRO A 126 -9.77 -7.98 11.13
CA PRO A 126 -10.93 -8.62 11.74
C PRO A 126 -12.07 -7.66 12.07
N VAL A 127 -11.73 -6.41 12.38
CA VAL A 127 -12.72 -5.39 12.77
C VAL A 127 -13.11 -4.53 11.56
N TYR A 128 -12.12 -4.07 10.79
CA TYR A 128 -12.33 -3.02 9.79
C TYR A 128 -12.83 -3.52 8.45
N HIS A 129 -12.61 -4.80 8.10
CA HIS A 129 -13.00 -5.27 6.77
C HIS A 129 -14.51 -5.26 6.54
N GLU A 130 -15.32 -5.27 7.61
CA GLU A 130 -16.77 -5.20 7.53
C GLU A 130 -17.31 -3.79 7.71
N MET A 131 -16.44 -2.82 8.01
CA MET A 131 -16.83 -1.44 8.18
C MET A 131 -16.72 -0.66 6.88
N ASP A 132 -17.36 0.50 6.83
CA ASP A 132 -17.17 1.42 5.72
C ASP A 132 -15.69 1.84 5.67
N ILE A 133 -15.15 2.00 4.47
CA ILE A 133 -13.73 2.35 4.28
C ILE A 133 -13.38 3.67 4.96
N SER A 134 -14.34 4.55 5.18
CA SER A 134 -14.11 5.81 5.88
C SER A 134 -13.55 5.60 7.30
N ARG A 135 -13.90 4.49 7.94
CA ARG A 135 -13.38 4.18 9.27
C ARG A 135 -11.89 3.86 9.24
N PHE A 136 -11.47 3.15 8.20
CA PHE A 136 -10.06 2.89 7.99
C PHE A 136 -9.31 4.21 7.76
N VAL A 137 -9.85 5.09 6.92
CA VAL A 137 -9.25 6.40 6.63
C VAL A 137 -9.07 7.20 7.93
N GLU A 138 -10.11 7.26 8.76
CA GLU A 138 -10.04 7.97 10.04
C GLU A 138 -8.93 7.43 10.94
N THR A 139 -8.84 6.11 11.06
CA THR A 139 -7.84 5.47 11.91
C THR A 139 -6.43 5.71 11.41
N ILE A 140 -6.20 5.61 10.10
CA ILE A 140 -4.88 5.87 9.55
C ILE A 140 -4.52 7.34 9.68
N ASN A 141 -5.48 8.24 9.52
CA ASN A 141 -5.24 9.68 9.74
C ASN A 141 -4.81 9.95 11.18
N GLU A 142 -5.37 9.28 12.17
CA GLU A 142 -4.94 9.40 13.55
C GLU A 142 -3.49 8.95 13.72
N LYS A 143 -3.13 7.83 13.13
CA LYS A 143 -1.75 7.32 13.17
C LYS A 143 -0.79 8.27 12.46
N TRP A 144 -1.23 8.86 11.36
CA TRP A 144 -0.46 9.85 10.63
C TRP A 144 -0.19 11.08 11.51
N ASP A 145 -1.21 11.59 12.19
CA ASP A 145 -1.07 12.74 13.07
C ASP A 145 -0.13 12.44 14.24
N GLN A 146 -0.21 11.24 14.81
CA GLN A 146 0.69 10.79 15.87
C GLN A 146 2.14 10.74 15.37
N TYR A 147 2.33 10.22 14.16
CA TYR A 147 3.65 10.17 13.54
C TYR A 147 4.24 11.55 13.34
N LEU A 148 3.44 12.50 12.83
CA LEU A 148 3.88 13.88 12.66
C LEU A 148 4.24 14.53 14.00
N SER A 149 3.48 14.26 15.05
CA SER A 149 3.78 14.76 16.40
C SER A 149 5.14 14.26 16.89
N LEU A 150 5.44 12.98 16.65
CA LEU A 150 6.72 12.41 17.04
C LEU A 150 7.88 13.04 16.28
N ILE A 151 7.71 13.32 15.00
CA ILE A 151 8.73 14.01 14.22
C ILE A 151 8.97 15.42 14.76
N HIS A 152 7.91 16.16 15.09
CA HIS A 152 8.02 17.51 15.64
C HIS A 152 8.69 17.51 17.00
N ILE A 153 8.40 16.51 17.84
CA ILE A 153 9.04 16.39 19.15
C ILE A 153 10.55 16.15 19.00
N SER A 154 10.96 15.40 17.98
CA SER A 154 12.38 15.10 17.78
C SER A 154 13.15 16.24 17.12
N GLU A 155 12.48 17.28 16.62
CA GLU A 155 13.11 18.40 15.93
C GLU A 155 13.12 19.75 16.64
N PRO A 156 12.49 19.94 17.81
CA PRO A 156 12.39 21.27 18.41
C PRO A 156 13.74 21.90 18.75
N THR A 157 14.73 21.09 19.09
CA THR A 157 16.07 21.60 19.38
C THR A 157 16.70 22.26 18.15
N ARG A 158 16.51 21.67 16.98
CA ARG A 158 17.01 22.23 15.72
C ARG A 158 16.39 23.59 15.45
N LEU A 159 15.09 23.71 15.67
CA LEU A 159 14.38 24.98 15.46
C LEU A 159 14.81 26.04 16.44
N GLN A 160 15.12 25.66 17.67
CA GLN A 160 15.56 26.62 18.71
C GLN A 160 16.97 27.17 18.45
N LEU A 161 17.78 26.49 17.68
CA LEU A 161 19.13 26.92 17.35
C LEU A 161 19.16 27.96 16.24
N ILE A 162 18.06 28.15 15.57
CA ILE A 162 17.93 29.16 14.52
C ILE A 162 17.48 30.46 15.11
#